data_a3b4795cbcef09304119d9dfbfac20f6
#
_entry.id   a3b4795cbcef09304119d9dfbfac20f6
#
_cell.length_a   1.000
_cell.length_b   1.000
_cell.length_c   1.000
_cell.angle_alpha   90.00
_cell.angle_beta   90.00
_cell.angle_gamma   90.00
#
_symmetry.space_group_name_H-M   'P 1'
#
loop_
_entity.id
_entity.type
_entity.pdbx_description
1 polymer ?
#
loop_
_entity_poly.entity_id
_entity_poly.type
_entity_poly.pdbx_seq_one_letter_code
_entity_poly.pdbx_strand_id
1 'polypeptide(L)' 'MKHMEQEEIYSKVLRAGRRTYFFDVRETKAGDYYLTITESKKFTQEDGSFHYKKHKIYLYKEDFEAFKETMID' A
#
# COMPACT_ATOMS: atom_id res chain seq x y z
N MET A 1 14.90 16.89 -11.38
CA MET A 1 14.41 16.74 -10.95
C MET A 1 13.68 16.38 -10.40
N LYS A 2 13.18 16.15 -10.17
CA LYS A 2 12.46 15.69 -9.83
C LYS A 2 11.49 15.97 -9.22
N HIS A 3 10.72 16.11 -9.29
CA HIS A 3 9.85 16.31 -8.63
C HIS A 3 8.93 15.64 -8.28
N MET A 4 8.66 15.56 -7.51
CA MET A 4 7.68 14.75 -7.24
C MET A 4 6.62 15.36 -6.59
N GLU A 5 5.45 15.11 -6.96
CA GLU A 5 4.35 15.70 -6.35
C GLU A 5 4.05 15.13 -5.06
N GLN A 6 4.32 13.85 -4.86
CA GLN A 6 4.00 13.20 -3.61
C GLN A 6 5.18 12.43 -3.19
N GLU A 7 5.74 12.78 -2.05
CA GLU A 7 6.88 12.09 -1.57
C GLU A 7 6.50 11.00 -0.64
N GLU A 8 7.20 9.90 -0.74
CA GLU A 8 7.02 8.79 0.16
C GLU A 8 7.70 9.14 1.46
N ILE A 9 6.92 9.27 2.53
CA ILE A 9 7.45 9.60 3.83
C ILE A 9 7.99 8.36 4.51
N TYR A 10 7.33 7.22 4.31
CA TYR A 10 7.67 5.99 4.99
C TYR A 10 7.13 4.84 4.18
N SER A 11 7.85 3.74 4.17
CA SER A 11 7.44 2.61 3.35
C SER A 11 7.83 1.33 4.05
N LYS A 12 6.94 0.36 4.03
CA LYS A 12 7.21 -0.96 4.55
C LYS A 12 6.63 -2.01 3.64
N VAL A 13 7.23 -3.19 3.67
CA VAL A 13 6.81 -4.30 2.83
C VAL A 13 6.61 -5.52 3.70
N LEU A 14 5.51 -6.22 3.47
CA LEU A 14 5.22 -7.47 4.15
C LEU A 14 5.02 -8.53 3.09
N ARG A 15 5.82 -9.58 3.14
CA ARG A 15 5.69 -10.69 2.22
C ARG A 15 4.98 -11.83 2.88
N ALA A 16 3.96 -12.36 2.23
CA ALA A 16 3.13 -13.40 2.81
C ALA A 16 2.73 -14.38 1.72
N GLY A 17 3.60 -15.35 1.44
CA GLY A 17 3.36 -16.33 0.41
C GLY A 17 3.30 -15.69 -0.96
N ARG A 18 2.18 -15.88 -1.66
CA ARG A 18 2.04 -15.32 -3.00
C ARG A 18 1.65 -13.86 -2.97
N ARG A 19 1.39 -13.30 -1.79
CA ARG A 19 0.97 -11.91 -1.67
C ARG A 19 2.09 -11.09 -1.06
N THR A 20 2.17 -9.87 -1.51
CA THR A 20 3.08 -8.89 -0.93
C THR A 20 2.26 -7.64 -0.66
N TYR A 21 2.44 -7.08 0.50
CA TYR A 21 1.71 -5.88 0.89
C TYR A 21 2.69 -4.73 1.04
N PHE A 22 2.38 -3.64 0.37
CA PHE A 22 3.20 -2.43 0.44
C PHE A 22 2.44 -1.39 1.23
N PHE A 23 3.09 -0.86 2.24
CA PHE A 23 2.51 0.16 3.12
C PHE A 23 3.30 1.44 2.89
N ASP A 24 2.68 2.42 2.28
CA ASP A 24 3.36 3.65 1.93
C ASP A 24 2.63 4.83 2.54
N VAL A 25 3.35 5.63 3.31
CA VAL A 25 2.80 6.87 3.87
C VAL A 25 3.24 8.00 2.96
N ARG A 26 2.29 8.80 2.54
CA ARG A 26 2.55 9.90 1.62
C ARG A 26 1.90 11.16 2.14
N GLU A 27 2.24 12.26 1.54
CA GLU A 27 1.75 13.55 1.95
C GLU A 27 1.13 14.25 0.76
N THR A 28 -0.04 14.82 0.94
CA THR A 28 -0.67 15.60 -0.11
C THR A 28 -0.01 16.96 -0.21
N LYS A 29 -0.37 17.71 -1.26
CA LYS A 29 0.16 19.04 -1.41
C LYS A 29 -0.26 19.95 -0.28
N ALA A 30 -1.41 19.68 0.33
CA ALA A 30 -1.88 20.48 1.45
C ALA A 30 -1.23 20.11 2.76
N GLY A 31 -0.37 19.09 2.75
CA GLY A 31 0.34 18.71 3.97
C GLY A 31 -0.35 17.66 4.79
N ASP A 32 -1.35 17.00 4.25
CA ASP A 32 -2.05 15.94 4.98
C ASP A 32 -1.45 14.60 4.63
N TYR A 33 -1.35 13.74 5.63
CA TYR A 33 -0.80 12.41 5.42
C TYR A 33 -1.89 11.42 5.08
N TYR A 34 -1.54 10.45 4.27
CA TYR A 34 -2.43 9.34 4.00
C TYR A 34 -1.57 8.10 3.77
N LEU A 35 -2.19 6.95 3.94
CA LEU A 35 -1.54 5.67 3.81
C LEU A 35 -2.12 4.96 2.60
N THR A 36 -1.26 4.38 1.78
CA THR A 36 -1.75 3.47 0.75
C THR A 36 -1.29 2.07 1.12
N ILE A 37 -2.19 1.13 1.00
CA ILE A 37 -1.89 -0.28 1.20
C ILE A 37 -2.14 -0.96 -0.12
N THR A 38 -1.08 -1.54 -0.69
CA THR A 38 -1.18 -2.20 -1.98
C THR A 38 -0.95 -3.68 -1.78
N GLU A 39 -1.92 -4.47 -2.22
CA GLU A 39 -1.78 -5.92 -2.22
C GLU A 39 -1.37 -6.34 -3.62
N SER A 40 -0.28 -7.09 -3.72
CA SER A 40 0.19 -7.61 -5.00
C SER A 40 0.17 -9.13 -4.89
N LYS A 41 -0.61 -9.78 -5.72
CA LYS A 41 -0.73 -11.23 -5.66
C LYS A 41 -0.22 -11.83 -6.95
N LYS A 42 0.60 -12.85 -6.79
CA LYS A 42 1.19 -13.53 -7.93
C LYS A 42 0.28 -14.69 -8.38
N PHE A 43 -0.02 -14.72 -9.68
CA PHE A 43 -0.79 -15.79 -10.27
C PHE A 43 0.07 -16.53 -11.28
N THR A 44 0.13 -17.85 -11.17
CA THR A 44 0.91 -18.67 -12.07
C THR A 44 -0.03 -19.32 -13.05
N GLN A 45 0.34 -19.33 -14.32
CA GLN A 45 -0.46 -19.92 -15.36
C GLN A 45 0.07 -21.28 -15.72
N GLU A 46 -0.73 -22.03 -16.49
CA GLU A 46 -0.38 -23.39 -16.81
C GLU A 46 0.89 -23.50 -17.62
N ASP A 47 1.16 -22.49 -18.43
CA ASP A 47 2.34 -22.53 -19.28
C ASP A 47 3.62 -22.14 -18.53
N GLY A 48 3.53 -21.90 -17.22
CA GLY A 48 4.69 -21.54 -16.43
C GLY A 48 4.91 -20.06 -16.29
N SER A 49 4.20 -19.27 -17.05
CA SER A 49 4.32 -17.83 -16.91
C SER A 49 3.51 -17.37 -15.70
N PHE A 50 3.69 -16.11 -15.33
CA PHE A 50 2.95 -15.60 -14.20
C PHE A 50 2.68 -14.12 -14.41
N HIS A 51 1.75 -13.60 -13.63
CA HIS A 51 1.45 -12.19 -13.64
C HIS A 51 1.04 -11.78 -12.24
N TYR A 52 1.01 -10.48 -12.00
CA TYR A 52 0.65 -9.94 -10.71
C TYR A 52 -0.63 -9.15 -10.85
N LYS A 53 -1.50 -9.29 -9.85
CA LYS A 53 -2.66 -8.45 -9.73
C LYS A 53 -2.51 -7.58 -8.50
N LYS A 54 -2.81 -6.32 -8.64
CA LYS A 54 -2.62 -5.37 -7.57
C LYS A 54 -3.92 -4.67 -7.23
N HIS A 55 -4.14 -4.52 -5.95
CA HIS A 55 -5.27 -3.76 -5.43
C HIS A 55 -4.73 -2.79 -4.41
N LYS A 56 -5.25 -1.59 -4.44
CA LYS A 56 -4.74 -0.55 -3.57
C LYS A 56 -5.90 0.13 -2.87
N ILE A 57 -5.73 0.38 -1.58
CA ILE A 57 -6.68 1.18 -0.84
C ILE A 57 -5.96 2.39 -0.29
N TYR A 58 -6.75 3.44 -0.10
CA TYR A 58 -6.24 4.70 0.43
C TYR A 58 -6.88 4.93 1.77
N LEU A 59 -6.07 5.23 2.77
CA LEU A 59 -6.55 5.47 4.11
C LEU A 59 -6.05 6.83 4.54
N TYR A 60 -6.97 7.71 4.90
CA TYR A 60 -6.62 9.08 5.24
C TYR A 60 -6.45 9.21 6.73
N LYS A 61 -5.70 10.21 7.16
CA LYS A 61 -5.24 10.27 8.54
C LYS A 61 -6.39 10.31 9.55
N GLU A 62 -7.52 10.88 9.16
CA GLU A 62 -8.63 10.96 10.11
C GLU A 62 -9.22 9.58 10.41
N ASP A 63 -8.89 8.58 9.61
CA ASP A 63 -9.39 7.22 9.83
C ASP A 63 -8.35 6.29 10.43
N PHE A 64 -7.15 6.77 10.66
CA PHE A 64 -6.06 5.91 11.11
C PHE A 64 -6.40 5.22 12.43
N GLU A 65 -6.89 5.98 13.38
CA GLU A 65 -7.12 5.43 14.71
C GLU A 65 -8.20 4.37 14.69
N ALA A 66 -9.30 4.65 14.00
CA ALA A 66 -10.39 3.70 13.93
C ALA A 66 -9.98 2.44 13.19
N PHE A 67 -9.19 2.60 12.14
CA PHE A 67 -8.71 1.47 11.37
C PHE A 67 -7.81 0.58 12.22
N LYS A 68 -6.90 1.21 12.94
CA LYS A 68 -5.99 0.49 13.82
C LYS A 68 -6.75 -0.29 14.89
N GLU A 69 -7.71 0.37 15.52
CA GLU A 69 -8.47 -0.28 16.57
C GLU A 69 -9.28 -1.46 16.06
N THR A 70 -9.81 -1.31 14.86
CA THR A 70 -10.57 -2.39 14.26
C THR A 70 -9.68 -3.60 14.00
N MET A 71 -8.45 -3.36 13.58
CA MET A 71 -7.53 -4.43 13.23
C MET A 71 -7.08 -5.22 14.46
N ILE A 72 -6.85 -4.56 15.57
CA ILE A 72 -6.29 -5.24 16.72
C ILE A 72 -7.36 -5.73 17.69
N ASP A 73 -8.60 -5.46 17.41
CA ASP A 73 -9.71 -5.91 18.25
C ASP A 73 -10.15 -7.36 17.88
#